data_6381218487c5098b37be3c985175b4bb
#
_entry.id   6381218487c5098b37be3c985175b4bb
#
_cell.length_a   1.000
_cell.length_b   1.000
_cell.length_c   1.000
_cell.angle_alpha   90.00
_cell.angle_beta   90.00
_cell.angle_gamma   90.00
#
_symmetry.space_group_name_H-M   'P 1'
#
loop_
_entity.id
_entity.type
_entity.pdbx_description
1 polymer ?
#
loop_
_entity_poly.entity_id
_entity_poly.type
_entity_poly.pdbx_seq_one_letter_code
_entity_poly.pdbx_strand_id
1 'polypeptide(L)'
;RHYPLEADNIFAAIAATNRLIRGAYACVAMIIGHGMVAFRDPNGIRPLVLGKRDIDENRTEYMVASESVALDTLGFDFLRDVAPGEAIYITEEGQLFTRQCADNPVSNPCLFEYVYFARPDSFIDKISVYSARVNMGTKLGEKIAREWEDLDIDVAIPIPETSCDIALEIARILGKPYRQGFVKNRYVGRTFIMPGQQLRRKSVRRKLNA
;
A
#
# COMPACT_ATOMS: atom_id res chain seq x y z
N ARG A 1 -5.88 19.08 35.48
CA ARG A 1 -4.41 18.92 35.62
C ARG A 1 -3.89 18.52 34.25
N HIS A 2 -3.19 19.42 33.56
CA HIS A 2 -2.41 19.07 32.37
C HIS A 2 -1.22 18.23 32.87
N TYR A 3 -1.25 16.94 32.63
CA TYR A 3 -0.04 16.12 32.73
C TYR A 3 0.74 16.32 31.43
N PRO A 4 2.03 16.67 31.48
CA PRO A 4 2.84 16.70 30.28
C PRO A 4 2.85 15.28 29.67
N LEU A 5 2.39 15.15 28.43
CA LEU A 5 2.43 13.88 27.73
C LEU A 5 3.81 13.75 27.07
N GLU A 6 4.66 12.94 27.67
CA GLU A 6 6.00 12.69 27.14
C GLU A 6 5.97 11.58 26.07
N ALA A 7 6.99 11.59 25.19
CA ALA A 7 7.12 10.56 24.14
C ALA A 7 7.09 9.13 24.71
N ASP A 8 7.67 8.91 25.88
CA ASP A 8 7.68 7.61 26.56
C ASP A 8 6.28 7.10 26.91
N ASN A 9 5.39 7.98 27.32
CA ASN A 9 4.01 7.63 27.66
C ASN A 9 3.23 7.23 26.40
N ILE A 10 3.48 7.94 25.29
CA ILE A 10 2.86 7.64 23.98
C ILE A 10 3.33 6.26 23.50
N PHE A 11 4.61 6.00 23.50
CA PHE A 11 5.16 4.70 23.06
C PHE A 11 4.74 3.54 23.98
N ALA A 12 4.63 3.77 25.29
CA ALA A 12 4.10 2.77 26.21
C ALA A 12 2.62 2.42 25.90
N ALA A 13 1.80 3.43 25.60
CA ALA A 13 0.41 3.23 25.20
C ALA A 13 0.28 2.46 23.88
N ILE A 14 1.14 2.77 22.88
CA ILE A 14 1.17 2.04 21.61
C ILE A 14 1.65 0.60 21.83
N ALA A 15 2.65 0.35 22.64
CA ALA A 15 3.11 -1.00 22.98
C ALA A 15 1.99 -1.82 23.66
N ALA A 16 1.24 -1.21 24.57
CA ALA A 16 0.07 -1.85 25.19
C ALA A 16 -1.01 -2.16 24.14
N THR A 17 -1.25 -1.23 23.22
CA THR A 17 -2.20 -1.39 22.10
C THR A 17 -1.81 -2.56 21.20
N ASN A 18 -0.54 -2.69 20.81
CA ASN A 18 -0.03 -3.79 19.99
C ASN A 18 -0.24 -5.17 20.63
N ARG A 19 -0.27 -5.26 21.96
CA ARG A 19 -0.57 -6.52 22.67
C ARG A 19 -2.04 -6.88 22.66
N LEU A 20 -2.92 -5.90 22.56
CA LEU A 20 -4.38 -6.10 22.60
C LEU A 20 -4.98 -6.29 21.21
N ILE A 21 -4.48 -5.59 20.20
CA ILE A 21 -5.03 -5.63 18.83
C ILE A 21 -4.34 -6.74 18.03
N ARG A 22 -5.14 -7.48 17.28
CA ARG A 22 -4.66 -8.49 16.32
C ARG A 22 -5.08 -8.11 14.91
N GLY A 23 -4.22 -8.45 13.94
CA GLY A 23 -4.48 -8.23 12.52
C GLY A 23 -3.61 -7.14 11.92
N ALA A 24 -4.05 -6.62 10.78
CA ALA A 24 -3.32 -5.66 9.97
C ALA A 24 -3.80 -4.23 10.24
N TYR A 25 -2.91 -3.33 10.58
CA TYR A 25 -3.22 -1.92 10.75
C TYR A 25 -2.02 -1.02 10.50
N ALA A 26 -2.32 0.17 9.98
CA ALA A 26 -1.46 1.33 10.00
C ALA A 26 -2.31 2.49 10.54
N CYS A 27 -1.90 3.05 11.65
CA CYS A 27 -2.67 4.07 12.36
C CYS A 27 -1.93 5.39 12.31
N VAL A 28 -2.70 6.46 12.09
CA VAL A 28 -2.25 7.84 12.26
C VAL A 28 -3.26 8.52 13.15
N ALA A 29 -2.81 9.20 14.20
CA ALA A 29 -3.65 9.92 15.13
C ALA A 29 -3.03 11.26 15.49
N MET A 30 -3.87 12.28 15.63
CA MET A 30 -3.48 13.58 16.16
C MET A 30 -3.82 13.66 17.64
N ILE A 31 -2.85 14.10 18.44
CA ILE A 31 -3.04 14.36 19.87
C ILE A 31 -3.03 15.87 20.06
N ILE A 32 -4.21 16.43 20.34
CA ILE A 32 -4.40 17.87 20.42
C ILE A 32 -3.47 18.47 21.50
N GLY A 33 -2.71 19.50 21.13
CA GLY A 33 -1.75 20.17 21.98
C GLY A 33 -0.43 19.40 22.21
N HIS A 34 -0.18 18.32 21.42
CA HIS A 34 1.04 17.51 21.59
C HIS A 34 1.66 17.10 20.26
N GLY A 35 0.87 16.91 19.18
CA GLY A 35 1.41 16.54 17.89
C GLY A 35 0.71 15.33 17.24
N MET A 36 1.45 14.58 16.42
CA MET A 36 0.95 13.44 15.65
C MET A 36 1.69 12.15 15.99
N VAL A 37 0.97 11.05 16.08
CA VAL A 37 1.53 9.71 16.20
C VAL A 37 1.15 8.87 15.01
N ALA A 38 2.06 8.00 14.59
CA ALA A 38 1.80 6.98 13.57
C ALA A 38 2.46 5.66 13.99
N PHE A 39 1.81 4.53 13.74
CA PHE A 39 2.38 3.24 14.06
C PHE A 39 1.86 2.14 13.13
N ARG A 40 2.71 1.15 12.91
CA ARG A 40 2.48 0.01 12.02
C ARG A 40 2.25 -1.26 12.83
N ASP A 41 1.40 -2.15 12.35
CA ASP A 41 1.15 -3.44 13.00
C ASP A 41 2.43 -4.27 13.18
N PRO A 42 2.52 -5.12 14.23
CA PRO A 42 3.71 -5.91 14.55
C PRO A 42 4.15 -6.89 13.47
N ASN A 43 3.25 -7.24 12.53
CA ASN A 43 3.54 -8.13 11.42
C ASN A 43 3.88 -7.39 10.13
N GLY A 44 3.81 -6.05 10.12
CA GLY A 44 4.07 -5.26 8.92
C GLY A 44 3.14 -5.58 7.75
N ILE A 45 1.91 -6.03 8.02
CA ILE A 45 0.95 -6.42 6.98
C ILE A 45 0.51 -5.19 6.18
N ARG A 46 0.18 -4.08 6.89
CA ARG A 46 -0.14 -2.81 6.23
C ARG A 46 1.12 -1.99 6.01
N PRO A 47 1.28 -1.35 4.84
CA PRO A 47 2.40 -0.47 4.58
C PRO A 47 2.25 0.86 5.33
N LEU A 48 3.38 1.44 5.70
CA LEU A 48 3.48 2.79 6.26
C LEU A 48 4.86 3.34 5.93
N VAL A 49 4.92 4.56 5.41
CA VAL A 49 6.15 5.23 5.02
C VAL A 49 6.27 6.58 5.72
N LEU A 50 7.50 6.99 5.96
CA LEU A 50 7.86 8.29 6.51
C LEU A 50 8.61 9.10 5.45
N GLY A 51 8.17 10.32 5.23
CA GLY A 51 8.85 11.31 4.41
C GLY A 51 9.19 12.56 5.19
N LYS A 52 10.09 13.35 4.63
CA LYS A 52 10.48 14.66 5.16
C LYS A 52 10.53 15.71 4.05
N ARG A 53 10.41 16.96 4.46
CA ARG A 53 10.64 18.13 3.61
C ARG A 53 11.33 19.20 4.43
N ASP A 54 12.50 19.63 4.00
CA ASP A 54 13.20 20.73 4.65
C ASP A 54 12.66 22.05 4.09
N ILE A 55 12.08 22.88 4.95
CA ILE A 55 11.50 24.19 4.59
C ILE A 55 12.57 25.26 4.59
N ASP A 56 13.45 25.24 5.61
CA ASP A 56 14.61 26.09 5.75
C ASP A 56 15.68 25.37 6.59
N GLU A 57 16.81 26.03 6.90
CA GLU A 57 17.93 25.42 7.64
C GLU A 57 17.57 24.89 9.03
N ASN A 58 16.46 25.36 9.62
CA ASN A 58 16.06 25.03 10.99
C ASN A 58 14.70 24.33 11.09
N ARG A 59 13.98 24.15 9.97
CA ARG A 59 12.63 23.63 9.99
C ARG A 59 12.43 22.50 8.99
N THR A 60 12.18 21.32 9.51
CA THR A 60 11.81 20.12 8.75
C THR A 60 10.35 19.77 9.04
N GLU A 61 9.61 19.47 7.99
CA GLU A 61 8.27 18.91 8.07
C GLU A 61 8.33 17.40 7.80
N TYR A 62 7.47 16.66 8.48
CA TYR A 62 7.35 15.21 8.31
C TYR A 62 5.96 14.84 7.80
N MET A 63 5.93 13.82 6.96
CA MET A 63 4.69 13.24 6.46
C MET A 63 4.71 11.73 6.61
N VAL A 64 3.57 11.16 7.01
CA VAL A 64 3.37 9.72 7.09
C VAL A 64 2.27 9.34 6.12
N ALA A 65 2.49 8.29 5.33
CA ALA A 65 1.54 7.82 4.33
C ALA A 65 1.56 6.29 4.22
N SER A 66 0.53 5.72 3.62
CA SER A 66 0.51 4.29 3.30
C SER A 66 1.30 3.94 2.03
N GLU A 67 1.59 4.91 1.17
CA GLU A 67 2.29 4.73 -0.10
C GLU A 67 3.31 5.85 -0.34
N SER A 68 4.47 5.51 -0.89
CA SER A 68 5.54 6.48 -1.20
C SER A 68 5.10 7.56 -2.19
N VAL A 69 4.24 7.20 -3.15
CA VAL A 69 3.72 8.13 -4.15
C VAL A 69 2.93 9.30 -3.55
N ALA A 70 2.37 9.14 -2.35
CA ALA A 70 1.71 10.23 -1.65
C ALA A 70 2.71 11.30 -1.18
N LEU A 71 3.93 10.89 -0.81
CA LEU A 71 5.03 11.78 -0.47
C LEU A 71 5.45 12.59 -1.70
N ASP A 72 5.72 11.90 -2.81
CA ASP A 72 6.12 12.51 -4.08
C ASP A 72 5.11 13.57 -4.55
N THR A 73 3.81 13.25 -4.46
CA THR A 73 2.73 14.15 -4.89
C THR A 73 2.70 15.45 -4.09
N LEU A 74 3.11 15.42 -2.83
CA LEU A 74 3.10 16.58 -1.93
C LEU A 74 4.49 17.21 -1.75
N GLY A 75 5.50 16.73 -2.49
CA GLY A 75 6.85 17.28 -2.46
C GLY A 75 7.62 16.97 -1.18
N PHE A 76 7.40 15.77 -0.63
CA PHE A 76 8.19 15.22 0.46
C PHE A 76 9.18 14.18 -0.07
N ASP A 77 10.41 14.23 0.40
CA ASP A 77 11.39 13.20 0.13
C ASP A 77 11.06 11.93 0.93
N PHE A 78 11.13 10.78 0.27
CA PHE A 78 11.00 9.49 0.94
C PHE A 78 12.20 9.27 1.87
N LEU A 79 11.92 9.15 3.17
CA LEU A 79 12.95 8.89 4.17
C LEU A 79 13.17 7.39 4.35
N ARG A 80 12.11 6.64 4.66
CA ARG A 80 12.13 5.19 4.83
C ARG A 80 10.74 4.58 5.03
N ASP A 81 10.68 3.27 4.89
CA ASP A 81 9.55 2.49 5.40
C ASP A 81 9.54 2.51 6.94
N VAL A 82 8.35 2.49 7.53
CA VAL A 82 8.17 2.28 8.98
C VAL A 82 8.24 0.78 9.24
N ALA A 83 9.09 0.37 10.16
CA ALA A 83 9.28 -1.05 10.46
C ALA A 83 8.02 -1.69 11.08
N PRO A 84 7.84 -3.03 10.96
CA PRO A 84 6.80 -3.73 11.67
C PRO A 84 6.84 -3.43 13.18
N GLY A 85 5.71 -3.04 13.77
CA GLY A 85 5.59 -2.70 15.19
C GLY A 85 6.22 -1.38 15.62
N GLU A 86 6.83 -0.64 14.70
CA GLU A 86 7.42 0.66 14.98
C GLU A 86 6.34 1.73 15.12
N ALA A 87 6.59 2.67 16.02
CA ALA A 87 5.83 3.90 16.22
C ALA A 87 6.68 5.13 15.98
N ILE A 88 6.04 6.17 15.47
CA ILE A 88 6.56 7.50 15.20
C ILE A 88 5.74 8.50 16.00
N TYR A 89 6.40 9.43 16.65
CA TYR A 89 5.78 10.58 17.27
C TYR A 89 6.45 11.85 16.77
N ILE A 90 5.66 12.79 16.29
CA ILE A 90 6.10 14.11 15.82
C ILE A 90 5.40 15.15 16.68
N THR A 91 6.17 15.95 17.40
CA THR A 91 5.64 17.01 18.27
C THR A 91 5.09 18.19 17.45
N GLU A 92 4.36 19.11 18.09
CA GLU A 92 3.91 20.34 17.43
C GLU A 92 5.08 21.22 16.97
N GLU A 93 6.24 21.14 17.67
CA GLU A 93 7.47 21.83 17.28
C GLU A 93 8.26 21.13 16.17
N GLY A 94 7.76 20.00 15.65
CA GLY A 94 8.38 19.25 14.58
C GLY A 94 9.51 18.31 15.01
N GLN A 95 9.64 17.98 16.30
CA GLN A 95 10.61 16.99 16.75
C GLN A 95 10.13 15.59 16.44
N LEU A 96 11.00 14.78 15.85
CA LEU A 96 10.71 13.39 15.45
C LEU A 96 11.28 12.41 16.48
N PHE A 97 10.42 11.57 17.03
CA PHE A 97 10.77 10.44 17.87
C PHE A 97 10.30 9.15 17.25
N THR A 98 11.09 8.08 17.35
CA THR A 98 10.72 6.76 16.84
C THR A 98 11.07 5.68 17.86
N ARG A 99 10.25 4.63 17.92
CA ARG A 99 10.50 3.51 18.85
C ARG A 99 9.88 2.22 18.33
N GLN A 100 10.57 1.10 18.52
CA GLN A 100 10.00 -0.23 18.39
C GLN A 100 9.04 -0.48 19.56
N CYS A 101 7.75 -0.70 19.24
CA CYS A 101 6.67 -0.89 20.22
C CYS A 101 6.06 -2.29 20.17
N ALA A 102 6.67 -3.25 19.46
CA ALA A 102 6.28 -4.65 19.44
C ALA A 102 7.38 -5.52 20.05
N ASP A 103 6.96 -6.54 20.81
CA ASP A 103 7.89 -7.46 21.48
C ASP A 103 8.58 -8.39 20.46
N ASN A 104 7.87 -8.85 19.43
CA ASN A 104 8.36 -9.76 18.39
C ASN A 104 7.90 -9.31 17.01
N PRO A 105 8.48 -8.26 16.44
CA PRO A 105 8.10 -7.78 15.11
C PRO A 105 8.56 -8.75 14.02
N VAL A 106 7.68 -9.00 13.05
CA VAL A 106 7.96 -9.88 11.90
C VAL A 106 7.48 -9.19 10.63
N SER A 107 8.19 -9.33 9.52
CA SER A 107 7.76 -8.77 8.25
C SER A 107 6.96 -9.80 7.46
N ASN A 108 5.64 -9.62 7.40
CA ASN A 108 4.70 -10.42 6.64
C ASN A 108 3.81 -9.50 5.77
N PRO A 109 4.37 -8.86 4.74
CA PRO A 109 3.63 -7.91 3.92
C PRO A 109 2.45 -8.58 3.21
N CYS A 110 1.36 -7.84 3.08
CA CYS A 110 0.18 -8.33 2.38
C CYS A 110 0.42 -8.36 0.87
N LEU A 111 0.29 -9.54 0.24
CA LEU A 111 0.42 -9.69 -1.21
C LEU A 111 -0.59 -8.80 -1.97
N PHE A 112 -1.79 -8.58 -1.42
CA PHE A 112 -2.81 -7.74 -2.04
C PHE A 112 -2.39 -6.28 -2.20
N GLU A 113 -1.46 -5.79 -1.40
CA GLU A 113 -0.90 -4.45 -1.59
C GLU A 113 -0.22 -4.36 -2.98
N TYR A 114 0.60 -5.34 -3.33
CA TYR A 114 1.29 -5.37 -4.61
C TYR A 114 0.37 -5.70 -5.78
N VAL A 115 -0.54 -6.66 -5.61
CA VAL A 115 -1.41 -7.12 -6.70
C VAL A 115 -2.50 -6.11 -7.03
N TYR A 116 -3.04 -5.41 -6.02
CA TYR A 116 -4.29 -4.69 -6.20
C TYR A 116 -4.37 -3.29 -5.59
N PHE A 117 -3.93 -3.09 -4.33
CA PHE A 117 -4.23 -1.85 -3.61
C PHE A 117 -3.30 -0.71 -3.98
N ALA A 118 -1.99 -0.95 -3.98
CA ALA A 118 -1.00 0.08 -4.20
C ALA A 118 -0.97 0.56 -5.65
N ARG A 119 -0.60 1.80 -5.85
CA ARG A 119 -0.31 2.33 -7.17
C ARG A 119 0.96 1.70 -7.73
N PRO A 120 1.07 1.48 -9.04
CA PRO A 120 2.25 0.83 -9.63
C PRO A 120 3.54 1.63 -9.43
N ASP A 121 3.46 2.95 -9.33
CA ASP A 121 4.57 3.87 -9.10
C ASP A 121 5.01 3.95 -7.62
N SER A 122 4.39 3.20 -6.71
CA SER A 122 4.76 3.13 -5.29
C SER A 122 5.86 2.11 -5.01
N PHE A 123 6.61 2.38 -3.93
CA PHE A 123 7.49 1.41 -3.28
C PHE A 123 6.91 1.03 -1.92
N ILE A 124 6.97 -0.25 -1.57
CA ILE A 124 6.56 -0.82 -0.29
C ILE A 124 7.65 -1.76 0.18
N ASP A 125 8.18 -1.54 1.40
CA ASP A 125 9.25 -2.35 1.98
C ASP A 125 10.43 -2.54 0.99
N LYS A 126 10.83 -1.46 0.31
CA LYS A 126 11.89 -1.37 -0.72
C LYS A 126 11.60 -2.12 -2.01
N ILE A 127 10.40 -2.63 -2.22
CA ILE A 127 9.99 -3.34 -3.43
C ILE A 127 9.13 -2.41 -4.30
N SER A 128 9.51 -2.23 -5.55
CA SER A 128 8.70 -1.54 -6.55
C SER A 128 7.44 -2.36 -6.85
N VAL A 129 6.27 -1.75 -6.69
CA VAL A 129 4.97 -2.38 -7.01
C VAL A 129 4.89 -2.76 -8.48
N TYR A 130 5.36 -1.89 -9.38
CA TYR A 130 5.43 -2.17 -10.81
C TYR A 130 6.29 -3.41 -11.10
N SER A 131 7.53 -3.45 -10.58
CA SER A 131 8.41 -4.61 -10.79
C SER A 131 7.84 -5.90 -10.22
N ALA A 132 7.14 -5.84 -9.07
CA ALA A 132 6.44 -6.99 -8.52
C ALA A 132 5.34 -7.50 -9.46
N ARG A 133 4.54 -6.60 -10.07
CA ARG A 133 3.50 -6.97 -11.04
C ARG A 133 4.08 -7.57 -12.32
N VAL A 134 5.14 -6.99 -12.85
CA VAL A 134 5.87 -7.54 -14.01
C VAL A 134 6.35 -8.96 -13.70
N ASN A 135 6.99 -9.18 -12.55
CA ASN A 135 7.46 -10.50 -12.13
C ASN A 135 6.31 -11.51 -11.95
N MET A 136 5.16 -11.08 -11.40
CA MET A 136 3.95 -11.92 -11.31
C MET A 136 3.44 -12.30 -12.71
N GLY A 137 3.43 -11.36 -13.64
CA GLY A 137 3.08 -11.60 -15.04
C GLY A 137 4.00 -12.61 -15.71
N THR A 138 5.30 -12.45 -15.51
CA THR A 138 6.32 -13.40 -16.00
C THR A 138 6.07 -14.81 -15.47
N LYS A 139 5.95 -14.96 -14.15
CA LYS A 139 5.71 -16.28 -13.53
C LYS A 139 4.40 -16.91 -13.96
N LEU A 140 3.35 -16.11 -14.11
CA LEU A 140 2.06 -16.62 -14.58
C LEU A 140 2.10 -16.99 -16.07
N GLY A 141 2.75 -16.20 -16.91
CA GLY A 141 2.95 -16.52 -18.34
C GLY A 141 3.74 -17.81 -18.55
N GLU A 142 4.86 -17.98 -17.82
CA GLU A 142 5.65 -19.22 -17.81
C GLU A 142 4.80 -20.44 -17.37
N LYS A 143 3.97 -20.27 -16.36
CA LYS A 143 3.06 -21.32 -15.87
C LYS A 143 2.02 -21.69 -16.94
N ILE A 144 1.40 -20.72 -17.55
CA ILE A 144 0.40 -20.93 -18.61
C ILE A 144 1.04 -21.66 -19.80
N ALA A 145 2.21 -21.22 -20.25
CA ALA A 145 2.94 -21.87 -21.36
C ALA A 145 3.26 -23.34 -21.08
N ARG A 146 3.62 -23.68 -19.82
CA ARG A 146 3.97 -25.05 -19.43
C ARG A 146 2.77 -25.96 -19.19
N GLU A 147 1.70 -25.43 -18.56
CA GLU A 147 0.60 -26.27 -18.07
C GLU A 147 -0.58 -26.33 -19.03
N TRP A 148 -0.65 -25.39 -19.97
CA TRP A 148 -1.78 -25.26 -20.91
C TRP A 148 -1.29 -25.09 -22.36
N GLU A 149 -0.39 -25.96 -22.80
CA GLU A 149 0.20 -25.92 -24.15
C GLU A 149 -0.84 -25.99 -25.28
N ASP A 150 -1.94 -26.72 -25.05
CA ASP A 150 -3.01 -26.89 -26.05
C ASP A 150 -4.07 -25.76 -26.02
N LEU A 151 -3.86 -24.72 -25.20
CA LEU A 151 -4.84 -23.66 -25.10
C LEU A 151 -4.76 -22.72 -26.32
N ASP A 152 -5.80 -22.76 -27.15
CA ASP A 152 -5.91 -21.88 -28.33
C ASP A 152 -6.29 -20.45 -27.88
N ILE A 153 -5.28 -19.60 -27.76
CA ILE A 153 -5.42 -18.21 -27.34
C ILE A 153 -5.10 -17.29 -28.52
N ASP A 154 -6.06 -16.48 -28.95
CA ASP A 154 -5.86 -15.46 -29.98
C ASP A 154 -5.24 -14.18 -29.42
N VAL A 155 -5.63 -13.77 -28.20
CA VAL A 155 -5.29 -12.47 -27.64
C VAL A 155 -5.32 -12.47 -26.11
N ALA A 156 -4.43 -11.72 -25.50
CA ALA A 156 -4.45 -11.43 -24.08
C ALA A 156 -5.11 -10.06 -23.81
N ILE A 157 -6.13 -10.04 -22.95
CA ILE A 157 -6.93 -8.85 -22.63
C ILE A 157 -6.88 -8.63 -21.12
N PRO A 158 -6.44 -7.46 -20.63
CA PRO A 158 -6.46 -7.16 -19.21
C PRO A 158 -7.87 -6.77 -18.73
N ILE A 159 -8.15 -7.05 -17.46
CA ILE A 159 -9.26 -6.41 -16.76
C ILE A 159 -8.68 -5.16 -16.05
N PRO A 160 -8.93 -3.94 -16.57
CA PRO A 160 -8.25 -2.77 -16.07
C PRO A 160 -8.60 -2.43 -14.62
N GLU A 161 -7.67 -1.79 -13.89
CA GLU A 161 -6.38 -1.30 -14.39
C GLU A 161 -5.20 -2.14 -13.85
N THR A 162 -5.32 -2.75 -12.68
CA THR A 162 -4.22 -3.42 -11.97
C THR A 162 -3.63 -4.63 -12.69
N SER A 163 -4.39 -5.25 -13.59
CA SER A 163 -3.91 -6.40 -14.37
C SER A 163 -3.21 -6.02 -15.68
N CYS A 164 -3.14 -4.74 -16.04
CA CYS A 164 -2.58 -4.34 -17.35
C CYS A 164 -1.11 -4.74 -17.48
N ASP A 165 -0.29 -4.44 -16.48
CA ASP A 165 1.15 -4.77 -16.50
C ASP A 165 1.38 -6.29 -16.51
N ILE A 166 0.58 -7.02 -15.72
CA ILE A 166 0.62 -8.49 -15.63
C ILE A 166 0.24 -9.11 -16.98
N ALA A 167 -0.87 -8.66 -17.58
CA ALA A 167 -1.36 -9.19 -18.85
C ALA A 167 -0.43 -8.88 -20.03
N LEU A 168 0.26 -7.74 -19.99
CA LEU A 168 1.27 -7.39 -20.99
C LEU A 168 2.44 -8.40 -20.97
N GLU A 169 2.93 -8.75 -19.80
CA GLU A 169 4.00 -9.74 -19.64
C GLU A 169 3.55 -11.14 -20.05
N ILE A 170 2.33 -11.54 -19.70
CA ILE A 170 1.74 -12.82 -20.15
C ILE A 170 1.69 -12.86 -21.67
N ALA A 171 1.17 -11.82 -22.33
CA ALA A 171 1.11 -11.71 -23.77
C ALA A 171 2.49 -11.87 -24.42
N ARG A 172 3.51 -11.20 -23.85
CA ARG A 172 4.90 -11.27 -24.31
C ARG A 172 5.45 -12.71 -24.24
N ILE A 173 5.25 -13.39 -23.12
CA ILE A 173 5.75 -14.77 -22.93
C ILE A 173 5.06 -15.76 -23.84
N LEU A 174 3.74 -15.63 -24.00
CA LEU A 174 2.96 -16.51 -24.89
C LEU A 174 3.07 -16.17 -26.38
N GLY A 175 3.78 -15.10 -26.73
CA GLY A 175 3.90 -14.63 -28.13
C GLY A 175 2.55 -14.22 -28.72
N LYS A 176 1.61 -13.74 -27.89
CA LYS A 176 0.25 -13.39 -28.32
C LYS A 176 0.04 -11.88 -28.29
N PRO A 177 -0.85 -11.34 -29.15
CA PRO A 177 -1.18 -9.93 -29.14
C PRO A 177 -1.79 -9.50 -27.78
N TYR A 178 -1.38 -8.34 -27.29
CA TYR A 178 -2.06 -7.64 -26.19
C TYR A 178 -3.08 -6.66 -26.77
N ARG A 179 -4.30 -6.65 -26.27
CA ARG A 179 -5.37 -5.74 -26.71
C ARG A 179 -6.18 -5.25 -25.51
N GLN A 180 -6.68 -4.03 -25.61
CA GLN A 180 -7.66 -3.50 -24.66
C GLN A 180 -9.05 -3.99 -25.07
N GLY A 181 -9.60 -4.94 -24.31
CA GLY A 181 -10.97 -5.43 -24.51
C GLY A 181 -11.98 -4.78 -23.57
N PHE A 182 -11.50 -4.00 -22.59
CA PHE A 182 -12.36 -3.31 -21.62
C PHE A 182 -11.92 -1.87 -21.42
N VAL A 183 -12.89 -0.96 -21.33
CA VAL A 183 -12.70 0.42 -20.93
C VAL A 183 -13.29 0.60 -19.52
N LYS A 184 -12.46 1.08 -18.59
CA LYS A 184 -12.88 1.33 -17.22
C LYS A 184 -13.43 2.74 -17.03
N ASN A 185 -14.61 2.85 -16.47
CA ASN A 185 -15.13 4.11 -15.96
C ASN A 185 -14.45 4.47 -14.63
N ARG A 186 -13.60 5.50 -14.65
CA ARG A 186 -12.81 5.94 -13.48
C ARG A 186 -13.66 6.55 -12.37
N TYR A 187 -14.88 6.99 -12.67
CA TYR A 187 -15.80 7.58 -11.71
C TYR A 187 -16.58 6.55 -10.89
N VAL A 188 -16.48 5.26 -11.23
CA VAL A 188 -17.10 4.18 -10.47
C VAL A 188 -16.10 3.54 -9.53
N GLY A 189 -16.37 3.64 -8.23
CA GLY A 189 -15.50 3.12 -7.18
C GLY A 189 -15.42 1.58 -7.11
N ARG A 190 -14.94 1.05 -5.98
CA ARG A 190 -14.77 -0.38 -5.73
C ARG A 190 -16.12 -1.10 -5.75
N THR A 191 -16.18 -2.26 -6.42
CA THR A 191 -17.44 -2.96 -6.71
C THR A 191 -17.68 -4.17 -5.81
N PHE A 192 -16.64 -4.97 -5.52
CA PHE A 192 -16.83 -6.26 -4.84
C PHE A 192 -17.06 -6.16 -3.33
N ILE A 193 -16.80 -5.00 -2.73
CA ILE A 193 -17.13 -4.72 -1.32
C ILE A 193 -18.62 -4.37 -1.13
N MET A 194 -19.39 -4.24 -2.20
CA MET A 194 -20.83 -3.97 -2.12
C MET A 194 -21.60 -5.22 -1.66
N PRO A 195 -22.58 -5.07 -0.76
CA PRO A 195 -23.45 -6.17 -0.34
C PRO A 195 -24.36 -6.58 -1.50
N GLY A 196 -24.56 -7.90 -1.66
CA GLY A 196 -25.52 -8.47 -2.61
C GLY A 196 -25.01 -8.55 -4.07
N GLN A 197 -25.31 -9.69 -4.71
CA GLN A 197 -24.84 -10.01 -6.06
C GLN A 197 -25.46 -9.11 -7.14
N GLN A 198 -26.71 -8.69 -6.97
CA GLN A 198 -27.39 -7.83 -7.96
C GLN A 198 -26.74 -6.44 -8.02
N LEU A 199 -26.40 -5.85 -6.86
CA LEU A 199 -25.72 -4.56 -6.80
C LEU A 199 -24.31 -4.65 -7.41
N ARG A 200 -23.57 -5.74 -7.14
CA ARG A 200 -22.28 -5.99 -7.75
C ARG A 200 -22.35 -6.08 -9.27
N ARG A 201 -23.30 -6.85 -9.84
CA ARG A 201 -23.52 -6.96 -11.29
C ARG A 201 -23.85 -5.59 -11.93
N LYS A 202 -24.73 -4.81 -11.30
CA LYS A 202 -25.08 -3.46 -11.79
C LYS A 202 -23.87 -2.52 -11.74
N SER A 203 -23.06 -2.60 -10.71
CA SER A 203 -21.84 -1.79 -10.56
C SER A 203 -20.78 -2.18 -11.59
N VAL A 204 -20.56 -3.48 -11.85
CA VAL A 204 -19.62 -3.96 -12.88
C VAL A 204 -20.02 -3.44 -14.27
N ARG A 205 -21.30 -3.54 -14.66
CA ARG A 205 -21.79 -3.01 -15.94
C ARG A 205 -21.56 -1.51 -16.12
N ARG A 206 -21.58 -0.74 -15.03
CA ARG A 206 -21.30 0.72 -15.06
C ARG A 206 -19.80 1.01 -15.11
N LYS A 207 -19.00 0.10 -14.59
CA LYS A 207 -17.57 0.27 -14.41
C LYS A 207 -16.75 -0.18 -15.61
N LEU A 208 -17.13 -1.28 -16.23
CA LEU A 208 -16.42 -1.89 -17.33
C LEU A 208 -17.35 -1.98 -18.54
N ASN A 209 -16.87 -1.44 -19.66
CA ASN A 209 -17.51 -1.56 -20.95
C ASN A 209 -16.58 -2.34 -21.88
N ALA A 210 -17.13 -3.36 -22.59
CA ALA A 210 -16.40 -4.16 -23.57
C ALA A 210 -16.45 -3.52 -24.95
#